data_f2a0eefa6fa1b1d415579515533853ab
#
_entry.id   f2a0eefa6fa1b1d415579515533853ab
#
_cell.length_a   1.000
_cell.length_b   1.000
_cell.length_c   1.000
_cell.angle_alpha   90.00
_cell.angle_beta   90.00
_cell.angle_gamma   90.00
#
_symmetry.space_group_name_H-M   'P 1'
#
loop_
_entity.id
_entity.type
_entity.pdbx_description
1 polymer ?
#
loop_
_entity_poly.entity_id
_entity_poly.type
_entity_poly.pdbx_seq_one_letter_code
_entity_poly.pdbx_strand_id
1 'polypeptide(L)'
;MRYLYFSFVIVLIFVSCQSGSESEGEALAKKNCASCHKFPDPSLLDKKTWKEGVLPEMAYRLGVGNRFELLTKIPEEQYESAINLGIYPETPEISQKDWEAIVAYYVENAPEKPLPQAKKANISDETLHFSSREIIYPEEPTGVVTSVTFNPKLKEVWIGKRNQKLEILDAQLKIKKTIPTERPIVHANFHNNKSYFLSIGKMSPNDQKLGSLLILNPKNALSLAADSLKRPVDLQISDIDQDGIDDFVICEYGFEAGELIWVNGKTKKKNILKIQAGTRNVSIKDMTGDGLPDILVLTAQSREGVSLFINKGEGKFMEKPILLFDSVYGCSFMEVVDFNQDGKNDIMITNGDNADYSKTLKNYHGVHIFLNDGRNNFKEKYFYPVYGATKTIARDFDLDGDLDLAMIAFYAEPIMPKNESFLYFQNQGNLNFKVSNLNIPFGGRWMVMDAGDADQDGDLDIILGNFQFGAPKKGKVKPGLQLNYIENKIH
;
A
#
# COMPACT_ATOMS: atom_id res chain seq x y z
N MET A 1 55.70 -39.80 58.53
CA MET A 1 55.26 -38.91 57.42
C MET A 1 54.21 -39.67 56.61
N ARG A 2 52.96 -39.25 56.75
CA ARG A 2 51.81 -39.82 56.00
C ARG A 2 51.51 -38.87 54.84
N TYR A 3 51.64 -39.34 53.59
CA TYR A 3 51.25 -38.58 52.39
C TYR A 3 49.74 -38.84 52.15
N LEU A 4 48.94 -37.77 52.17
CA LEU A 4 47.55 -37.76 51.69
C LEU A 4 47.55 -37.47 50.18
N TYR A 5 47.09 -38.41 49.40
CA TYR A 5 46.78 -38.20 47.96
C TYR A 5 45.38 -37.60 47.84
N PHE A 6 45.27 -36.35 47.34
CA PHE A 6 44.04 -35.74 46.96
C PHE A 6 43.77 -36.04 45.49
N SER A 7 42.83 -36.92 45.20
CA SER A 7 42.36 -37.19 43.85
C SER A 7 41.40 -36.12 43.41
N PHE A 8 41.79 -35.27 42.45
CA PHE A 8 40.93 -34.26 41.82
C PHE A 8 40.12 -34.97 40.72
N VAL A 9 38.81 -35.17 40.95
CA VAL A 9 37.84 -35.64 39.94
C VAL A 9 37.44 -34.45 39.10
N ILE A 10 37.93 -34.33 37.87
CA ILE A 10 37.48 -33.35 36.88
C ILE A 10 36.16 -33.87 36.28
N VAL A 11 35.03 -33.28 36.65
CA VAL A 11 33.75 -33.50 36.01
C VAL A 11 33.70 -32.64 34.74
N LEU A 12 33.93 -33.26 33.59
CA LEU A 12 33.71 -32.61 32.29
C LEU A 12 32.19 -32.56 32.04
N ILE A 13 31.61 -31.35 32.23
CA ILE A 13 30.25 -31.04 31.80
C ILE A 13 30.30 -30.83 30.31
N PHE A 14 29.86 -31.82 29.54
CA PHE A 14 29.56 -31.65 28.10
C PHE A 14 28.29 -30.79 28.00
N VAL A 15 28.45 -29.48 27.76
CA VAL A 15 27.40 -28.64 27.26
C VAL A 15 27.21 -29.02 25.79
N SER A 16 26.28 -29.95 25.54
CA SER A 16 25.78 -30.23 24.20
C SER A 16 25.04 -28.97 23.72
N CYS A 17 25.70 -28.14 22.91
CA CYS A 17 24.98 -27.24 22.02
C CYS A 17 24.19 -28.11 21.05
N GLN A 18 22.93 -28.39 21.36
CA GLN A 18 21.96 -28.83 20.35
C GLN A 18 21.80 -27.65 19.38
N SER A 19 22.57 -27.65 18.29
CA SER A 19 22.14 -27.01 17.07
C SER A 19 20.85 -27.74 16.67
N GLY A 20 19.68 -27.11 16.87
CA GLY A 20 18.42 -27.69 16.49
C GLY A 20 18.51 -28.09 15.02
N SER A 21 18.44 -29.39 14.73
CA SER A 21 18.34 -29.87 13.37
C SER A 21 17.05 -29.32 12.78
N GLU A 22 17.14 -28.68 11.62
CA GLU A 22 15.97 -28.21 10.86
C GLU A 22 14.98 -29.37 10.72
N SER A 23 13.70 -29.12 11.05
CA SER A 23 12.67 -30.16 10.90
C SER A 23 12.39 -30.42 9.42
N GLU A 24 11.90 -31.63 9.09
CA GLU A 24 11.51 -31.97 7.71
C GLU A 24 10.49 -30.95 7.16
N GLY A 25 9.50 -30.56 7.96
CA GLY A 25 8.49 -29.58 7.59
C GLY A 25 9.07 -28.17 7.35
N GLU A 26 10.06 -27.75 8.15
CA GLU A 26 10.77 -26.50 7.97
C GLU A 26 11.57 -26.46 6.66
N ALA A 27 12.35 -27.50 6.41
CA ALA A 27 13.14 -27.63 5.17
C ALA A 27 12.24 -27.62 3.93
N LEU A 28 11.12 -28.37 3.97
CA LEU A 28 10.12 -28.39 2.90
C LEU A 28 9.45 -27.01 2.71
N ALA A 29 9.09 -26.32 3.80
CA ALA A 29 8.51 -24.99 3.75
C ALA A 29 9.48 -23.97 3.14
N LYS A 30 10.74 -23.94 3.59
CA LYS A 30 11.77 -23.06 3.02
C LYS A 30 12.00 -23.33 1.54
N LYS A 31 12.04 -24.59 1.12
CA LYS A 31 12.23 -24.97 -0.28
C LYS A 31 11.05 -24.53 -1.16
N ASN A 32 9.83 -24.80 -0.75
CA ASN A 32 8.65 -24.62 -1.60
C ASN A 32 8.04 -23.21 -1.47
N CYS A 33 7.92 -22.64 -0.26
CA CYS A 33 7.34 -21.32 -0.10
C CYS A 33 8.28 -20.21 -0.60
N ALA A 34 9.60 -20.37 -0.44
CA ALA A 34 10.56 -19.36 -0.90
C ALA A 34 10.76 -19.34 -2.43
N SER A 35 10.18 -20.26 -3.19
CA SER A 35 10.27 -20.28 -4.65
C SER A 35 9.50 -19.12 -5.31
N CYS A 36 8.41 -18.67 -4.69
CA CYS A 36 7.53 -17.65 -5.25
C CYS A 36 7.67 -16.27 -4.59
N HIS A 37 7.97 -16.23 -3.29
CA HIS A 37 8.10 -15.00 -2.52
C HIS A 37 9.10 -15.17 -1.37
N LYS A 38 9.42 -14.10 -0.62
CA LYS A 38 10.23 -14.23 0.59
C LYS A 38 9.58 -15.24 1.54
N PHE A 39 10.39 -16.15 2.11
CA PHE A 39 9.89 -17.16 3.06
C PHE A 39 9.17 -16.48 4.23
N PRO A 40 7.88 -16.72 4.42
CA PRO A 40 7.14 -16.11 5.52
C PRO A 40 7.38 -16.89 6.82
N ASP A 41 7.91 -16.21 7.83
CA ASP A 41 8.12 -16.81 9.15
C ASP A 41 6.78 -17.16 9.81
N PRO A 42 6.64 -18.34 10.47
CA PRO A 42 5.41 -18.72 11.17
C PRO A 42 4.93 -17.68 12.20
N SER A 43 5.83 -16.91 12.82
CA SER A 43 5.48 -15.89 13.82
C SER A 43 4.72 -14.68 13.26
N LEU A 44 4.69 -14.49 11.94
CA LEU A 44 4.02 -13.35 11.29
C LEU A 44 2.50 -13.36 11.48
N LEU A 45 1.90 -14.54 11.62
CA LEU A 45 0.45 -14.69 11.80
C LEU A 45 0.17 -15.70 12.92
N ASP A 46 -1.02 -15.61 13.50
CA ASP A 46 -1.45 -16.60 14.48
C ASP A 46 -1.79 -17.96 13.84
N LYS A 47 -1.74 -19.00 14.64
CA LYS A 47 -1.98 -20.39 14.26
C LYS A 47 -3.28 -20.59 13.49
N LYS A 48 -4.37 -19.96 13.94
CA LYS A 48 -5.67 -20.07 13.28
C LYS A 48 -5.64 -19.44 11.90
N THR A 49 -5.04 -18.27 11.77
CA THR A 49 -4.92 -17.55 10.49
C THR A 49 -4.10 -18.33 9.48
N TRP A 50 -2.98 -18.96 9.91
CA TRP A 50 -2.24 -19.87 9.05
C TRP A 50 -3.10 -21.04 8.58
N LYS A 51 -3.68 -21.76 9.54
CA LYS A 51 -4.39 -23.03 9.28
C LYS A 51 -5.65 -22.85 8.44
N GLU A 52 -6.45 -21.82 8.72
CA GLU A 52 -7.79 -21.65 8.12
C GLU A 52 -7.82 -20.61 6.96
N GLY A 53 -6.80 -19.73 6.88
CA GLY A 53 -6.76 -18.66 5.89
C GLY A 53 -5.68 -18.87 4.83
N VAL A 54 -4.41 -18.76 5.22
CA VAL A 54 -3.30 -18.66 4.23
C VAL A 54 -2.92 -20.02 3.63
N LEU A 55 -2.69 -21.04 4.46
CA LEU A 55 -2.23 -22.34 3.96
C LEU A 55 -3.21 -23.01 2.99
N PRO A 56 -4.53 -23.00 3.18
CA PRO A 56 -5.46 -23.53 2.19
C PRO A 56 -5.35 -22.87 0.81
N GLU A 57 -5.11 -21.55 0.76
CA GLU A 57 -4.93 -20.82 -0.50
C GLU A 57 -3.57 -21.15 -1.16
N MET A 58 -2.53 -21.36 -0.35
CA MET A 58 -1.22 -21.82 -0.86
C MET A 58 -1.28 -23.27 -1.38
N ALA A 59 -2.13 -24.13 -0.78
CA ALA A 59 -2.34 -25.49 -1.30
C ALA A 59 -2.83 -25.50 -2.75
N TYR A 60 -3.75 -24.58 -3.10
CA TYR A 60 -4.22 -24.46 -4.50
C TYR A 60 -3.09 -24.05 -5.44
N ARG A 61 -2.21 -23.14 -5.01
CA ARG A 61 -1.06 -22.64 -5.80
C ARG A 61 0.05 -23.68 -5.97
N LEU A 62 0.08 -24.71 -5.13
CA LEU A 62 0.99 -25.86 -5.24
C LEU A 62 0.29 -27.10 -5.86
N GLY A 63 -0.95 -26.98 -6.27
CA GLY A 63 -1.72 -28.04 -6.92
C GLY A 63 -2.14 -29.18 -5.99
N VAL A 64 -1.96 -29.05 -4.65
CA VAL A 64 -2.39 -30.06 -3.66
C VAL A 64 -3.73 -29.77 -3.04
N GLY A 65 -4.33 -28.59 -3.30
CA GLY A 65 -5.67 -28.25 -2.87
C GLY A 65 -6.75 -28.93 -3.71
N ASN A 66 -7.98 -28.97 -3.20
CA ASN A 66 -9.14 -29.49 -3.94
C ASN A 66 -9.47 -28.57 -5.12
N ARG A 67 -9.12 -28.96 -6.33
CA ARG A 67 -9.32 -28.16 -7.55
C ARG A 67 -10.80 -27.86 -7.81
N PHE A 68 -11.71 -28.77 -7.48
CA PHE A 68 -13.15 -28.52 -7.67
C PHE A 68 -13.63 -27.40 -6.73
N GLU A 69 -13.17 -27.41 -5.49
CA GLU A 69 -13.47 -26.32 -4.54
C GLU A 69 -12.88 -24.98 -5.01
N LEU A 70 -11.62 -24.96 -5.47
CA LEU A 70 -11.01 -23.77 -6.05
C LEU A 70 -11.86 -23.18 -7.17
N LEU A 71 -12.35 -24.03 -8.09
CA LEU A 71 -13.17 -23.60 -9.20
C LEU A 71 -14.50 -22.95 -8.77
N THR A 72 -15.04 -23.32 -7.60
CA THR A 72 -16.23 -22.64 -7.06
C THR A 72 -15.94 -21.28 -6.43
N LYS A 73 -14.69 -20.99 -6.11
CA LYS A 73 -14.25 -19.71 -5.50
C LYS A 73 -13.85 -18.68 -6.54
N ILE A 74 -13.38 -19.10 -7.72
CA ILE A 74 -12.96 -18.19 -8.78
C ILE A 74 -14.20 -17.76 -9.57
N PRO A 75 -14.45 -16.45 -9.73
CA PRO A 75 -15.53 -15.97 -10.61
C PRO A 75 -15.31 -16.44 -12.06
N GLU A 76 -16.39 -16.81 -12.76
CA GLU A 76 -16.33 -17.35 -14.13
C GLU A 76 -15.53 -16.43 -15.08
N GLU A 77 -15.71 -15.13 -14.95
CA GLU A 77 -15.00 -14.13 -15.75
C GLU A 77 -13.49 -14.05 -15.48
N GLN A 78 -12.97 -14.76 -14.48
CA GLN A 78 -11.55 -14.83 -14.13
C GLN A 78 -10.91 -16.19 -14.44
N TYR A 79 -11.71 -17.20 -14.84
CA TYR A 79 -11.19 -18.54 -15.15
C TYR A 79 -10.06 -18.51 -16.16
N GLU A 80 -10.29 -17.84 -17.29
CA GLU A 80 -9.34 -17.82 -18.38
C GLU A 80 -7.99 -17.21 -17.96
N SER A 81 -8.01 -16.10 -17.21
CA SER A 81 -6.76 -15.47 -16.74
C SER A 81 -6.03 -16.34 -15.71
N ALA A 82 -6.74 -16.91 -14.76
CA ALA A 82 -6.16 -17.74 -13.71
C ALA A 82 -5.53 -19.04 -14.24
N ILE A 83 -6.20 -19.68 -15.21
CA ILE A 83 -5.72 -20.92 -15.86
C ILE A 83 -4.54 -20.61 -16.79
N ASN A 84 -4.66 -19.61 -17.67
CA ASN A 84 -3.65 -19.27 -18.67
C ASN A 84 -2.33 -18.75 -18.04
N LEU A 85 -2.40 -18.19 -16.86
CA LEU A 85 -1.20 -17.76 -16.10
C LEU A 85 -0.49 -18.90 -15.37
N GLY A 86 -1.08 -20.12 -15.35
CA GLY A 86 -0.49 -21.26 -14.66
C GLY A 86 -0.39 -21.12 -13.16
N ILE A 87 -1.16 -20.23 -12.56
CA ILE A 87 -1.12 -19.93 -11.11
C ILE A 87 -1.58 -21.12 -10.28
N TYR A 88 -2.48 -21.92 -10.85
CA TYR A 88 -3.06 -23.11 -10.24
C TYR A 88 -2.71 -24.34 -11.07
N PRO A 89 -1.57 -25.00 -10.76
CA PRO A 89 -1.09 -26.13 -11.56
C PRO A 89 -2.08 -27.29 -11.57
N GLU A 90 -2.17 -27.97 -12.73
CA GLU A 90 -3.05 -29.14 -12.90
C GLU A 90 -2.54 -30.39 -12.18
N THR A 91 -1.23 -30.49 -12.09
CA THR A 91 -0.54 -31.56 -11.35
C THR A 91 0.13 -31.01 -10.12
N PRO A 92 0.01 -31.69 -8.97
CA PRO A 92 0.69 -31.24 -7.75
C PRO A 92 2.20 -31.07 -7.94
N GLU A 93 2.73 -29.94 -7.49
CA GLU A 93 4.18 -29.64 -7.49
C GLU A 93 4.89 -30.31 -6.32
N ILE A 94 4.15 -30.69 -5.28
CA ILE A 94 4.63 -31.43 -4.11
C ILE A 94 3.69 -32.58 -3.75
N SER A 95 4.17 -33.54 -2.98
CA SER A 95 3.31 -34.63 -2.51
C SER A 95 2.36 -34.16 -1.41
N GLN A 96 1.21 -34.84 -1.24
CA GLN A 96 0.28 -34.57 -0.16
C GLN A 96 0.96 -34.71 1.22
N LYS A 97 1.86 -35.69 1.38
CA LYS A 97 2.63 -35.91 2.60
C LYS A 97 3.54 -34.71 2.92
N ASP A 98 4.26 -34.19 1.92
CA ASP A 98 5.14 -33.04 2.11
C ASP A 98 4.33 -31.78 2.46
N TRP A 99 3.17 -31.61 1.84
CA TRP A 99 2.24 -30.52 2.19
C TRP A 99 1.77 -30.60 3.64
N GLU A 100 1.38 -31.80 4.10
CA GLU A 100 0.97 -32.03 5.49
C GLU A 100 2.10 -31.72 6.48
N ALA A 101 3.35 -32.05 6.14
CA ALA A 101 4.52 -31.69 6.95
C ALA A 101 4.74 -30.17 7.01
N ILE A 102 4.54 -29.45 5.89
CA ILE A 102 4.58 -27.97 5.86
C ILE A 102 3.49 -27.38 6.74
N VAL A 103 2.25 -27.86 6.64
CA VAL A 103 1.13 -27.40 7.46
C VAL A 103 1.41 -27.63 8.95
N ALA A 104 1.91 -28.82 9.31
CA ALA A 104 2.28 -29.13 10.69
C ALA A 104 3.34 -28.17 11.22
N TYR A 105 4.39 -27.89 10.44
CA TYR A 105 5.44 -26.95 10.80
C TYR A 105 4.88 -25.55 11.11
N TYR A 106 4.03 -24.99 10.24
CA TYR A 106 3.43 -23.66 10.49
C TYR A 106 2.52 -23.67 11.71
N VAL A 107 1.66 -24.68 11.85
CA VAL A 107 0.71 -24.77 12.97
C VAL A 107 1.41 -25.00 14.31
N GLU A 108 2.52 -25.73 14.35
CA GLU A 108 3.30 -25.95 15.57
C GLU A 108 4.09 -24.72 16.00
N ASN A 109 4.66 -23.97 15.05
CA ASN A 109 5.58 -22.85 15.31
C ASN A 109 4.91 -21.48 15.34
N ALA A 110 3.68 -21.34 14.84
CA ALA A 110 2.94 -20.10 14.90
C ALA A 110 2.43 -19.79 16.32
N PRO A 111 2.36 -18.49 16.71
CA PRO A 111 1.78 -18.09 17.99
C PRO A 111 0.27 -18.42 18.06
N GLU A 112 -0.25 -18.74 19.25
CA GLU A 112 -1.67 -19.02 19.45
C GLU A 112 -2.57 -17.80 19.16
N LYS A 113 -2.05 -16.59 19.33
CA LYS A 113 -2.73 -15.31 19.10
C LYS A 113 -1.80 -14.37 18.34
N PRO A 114 -2.35 -13.38 17.60
CA PRO A 114 -1.54 -12.35 16.99
C PRO A 114 -0.57 -11.70 17.98
N LEU A 115 0.68 -11.48 17.56
CA LEU A 115 1.66 -10.82 18.40
C LEU A 115 1.25 -9.36 18.64
N PRO A 116 1.42 -8.84 19.87
CA PRO A 116 1.11 -7.45 20.18
C PRO A 116 2.06 -6.49 19.45
N GLN A 117 1.59 -5.28 19.18
CA GLN A 117 2.45 -4.20 18.68
C GLN A 117 3.58 -3.90 19.68
N ALA A 118 4.72 -3.48 19.15
CA ALA A 118 5.79 -2.90 19.93
C ALA A 118 5.29 -1.66 20.70
N LYS A 119 5.95 -1.35 21.81
CA LYS A 119 5.67 -0.11 22.54
C LYS A 119 5.92 1.09 21.63
N LYS A 120 4.93 1.97 21.52
CA LYS A 120 4.98 3.18 20.69
C LYS A 120 4.82 4.46 21.52
N ALA A 121 5.14 5.60 20.93
CA ALA A 121 4.87 6.91 21.53
C ALA A 121 3.35 7.06 21.79
N ASN A 122 3.02 7.78 22.85
CA ASN A 122 1.64 8.04 23.21
C ASN A 122 0.99 8.94 22.15
N ILE A 123 -0.25 8.61 21.78
CA ILE A 123 -1.08 9.45 20.93
C ILE A 123 -1.73 10.51 21.83
N SER A 124 -1.54 11.79 21.50
CA SER A 124 -2.25 12.89 22.15
C SER A 124 -3.58 13.16 21.45
N ASP A 125 -4.51 13.82 22.16
CA ASP A 125 -5.77 14.32 21.57
C ASP A 125 -5.69 15.84 21.28
N GLU A 126 -4.47 16.40 21.22
CA GLU A 126 -4.24 17.81 20.94
C GLU A 126 -4.57 18.14 19.48
N THR A 127 -5.33 19.21 19.27
CA THR A 127 -5.67 19.70 17.92
C THR A 127 -4.54 20.50 17.28
N LEU A 128 -3.53 20.92 18.08
CA LEU A 128 -2.43 21.77 17.65
C LEU A 128 -2.96 23.04 16.94
N HIS A 129 -2.43 23.36 15.77
CA HIS A 129 -2.87 24.45 14.91
C HIS A 129 -3.97 24.04 13.92
N PHE A 130 -4.51 22.81 14.02
CA PHE A 130 -5.55 22.33 13.11
C PHE A 130 -6.97 22.48 13.68
N SER A 131 -7.93 22.68 12.79
CA SER A 131 -9.36 22.48 13.07
C SER A 131 -9.95 21.49 12.08
N SER A 132 -11.01 20.78 12.45
CA SER A 132 -11.62 19.82 11.54
C SER A 132 -13.12 20.04 11.39
N ARG A 133 -13.63 19.80 10.18
CA ARG A 133 -15.07 19.76 9.90
C ARG A 133 -15.45 18.63 8.96
N GLU A 134 -16.58 18.02 9.26
CA GLU A 134 -17.15 16.96 8.43
C GLU A 134 -17.98 17.58 7.29
N ILE A 135 -17.82 17.01 6.08
CA ILE A 135 -18.61 17.38 4.89
C ILE A 135 -19.62 16.27 4.63
N ILE A 136 -20.89 16.63 4.75
CA ILE A 136 -22.02 15.70 4.67
C ILE A 136 -22.84 16.00 3.42
N TYR A 137 -23.08 14.98 2.60
CA TYR A 137 -24.01 15.02 1.47
C TYR A 137 -25.21 14.14 1.82
N PRO A 138 -26.35 14.73 2.23
CA PRO A 138 -27.50 13.96 2.72
C PRO A 138 -28.09 12.98 1.70
N GLU A 139 -27.90 13.26 0.40
CA GLU A 139 -28.35 12.43 -0.72
C GLU A 139 -27.49 11.14 -0.91
N GLU A 140 -26.32 11.10 -0.34
CA GLU A 140 -25.43 9.94 -0.40
C GLU A 140 -25.56 9.14 0.90
N PRO A 141 -26.14 7.94 0.89
CA PRO A 141 -26.39 7.20 2.13
C PRO A 141 -25.11 6.67 2.80
N THR A 142 -24.02 6.55 2.06
CA THR A 142 -22.75 6.00 2.53
C THR A 142 -21.56 6.79 1.98
N GLY A 143 -20.38 6.63 2.55
CA GLY A 143 -19.13 7.11 1.96
C GLY A 143 -18.84 6.42 0.62
N VAL A 144 -18.62 7.20 -0.42
CA VAL A 144 -18.40 6.69 -1.80
C VAL A 144 -17.16 7.28 -2.46
N VAL A 145 -16.33 8.00 -1.71
CA VAL A 145 -15.15 8.71 -2.24
C VAL A 145 -14.05 7.70 -2.57
N THR A 146 -13.58 7.72 -3.82
CA THR A 146 -12.56 6.81 -4.36
C THR A 146 -11.23 7.49 -4.67
N SER A 147 -11.25 8.82 -4.83
CA SER A 147 -10.04 9.65 -4.91
C SER A 147 -10.32 11.06 -4.37
N VAL A 148 -9.28 11.68 -3.82
CA VAL A 148 -9.22 13.11 -3.48
C VAL A 148 -7.89 13.61 -4.02
N THR A 149 -7.90 14.74 -4.74
CA THR A 149 -6.68 15.35 -5.27
C THR A 149 -6.84 16.87 -5.33
N PHE A 150 -5.86 17.58 -4.78
CA PHE A 150 -5.75 19.02 -4.94
C PHE A 150 -5.21 19.38 -6.31
N ASN A 151 -5.86 20.32 -6.98
CA ASN A 151 -5.31 20.97 -8.15
C ASN A 151 -4.65 22.31 -7.73
N PRO A 152 -3.32 22.36 -7.60
CA PRO A 152 -2.64 23.53 -7.05
C PRO A 152 -2.76 24.77 -7.97
N LYS A 153 -2.97 24.54 -9.28
CA LYS A 153 -3.12 25.63 -10.24
C LYS A 153 -4.51 26.28 -10.23
N LEU A 154 -5.56 25.45 -10.14
CA LEU A 154 -6.95 25.92 -10.14
C LEU A 154 -7.45 26.20 -8.73
N LYS A 155 -6.68 25.80 -7.69
CA LYS A 155 -7.05 25.89 -6.29
C LYS A 155 -8.41 25.22 -6.04
N GLU A 156 -8.56 24.02 -6.53
CA GLU A 156 -9.79 23.21 -6.47
C GLU A 156 -9.48 21.84 -5.91
N VAL A 157 -10.46 21.24 -5.24
CA VAL A 157 -10.41 19.85 -4.82
C VAL A 157 -11.23 18.99 -5.77
N TRP A 158 -10.63 17.93 -6.28
CA TRP A 158 -11.24 17.01 -7.22
C TRP A 158 -11.49 15.67 -6.55
N ILE A 159 -12.75 15.18 -6.64
CA ILE A 159 -13.20 13.99 -5.93
C ILE A 159 -13.75 12.98 -6.92
N GLY A 160 -13.11 11.81 -7.00
CA GLY A 160 -13.68 10.64 -7.65
C GLY A 160 -14.63 9.91 -6.72
N LYS A 161 -15.72 9.39 -7.27
CA LYS A 161 -16.74 8.65 -6.51
C LYS A 161 -17.07 7.28 -7.13
N ARG A 162 -17.36 6.30 -6.28
CA ARG A 162 -17.77 4.95 -6.71
C ARG A 162 -19.05 4.96 -7.57
N ASN A 163 -19.92 5.92 -7.34
CA ASN A 163 -21.17 6.08 -8.09
C ASN A 163 -21.00 6.86 -9.41
N GLN A 164 -19.80 6.77 -10.02
CA GLN A 164 -19.52 7.25 -11.37
C GLN A 164 -19.67 8.77 -11.54
N LYS A 165 -19.16 9.51 -10.55
CA LYS A 165 -19.08 10.97 -10.57
C LYS A 165 -17.66 11.42 -10.30
N LEU A 166 -17.24 12.46 -11.01
CA LEU A 166 -16.08 13.27 -10.71
C LEU A 166 -16.61 14.65 -10.30
N GLU A 167 -16.40 15.05 -9.07
CA GLU A 167 -16.85 16.33 -8.52
C GLU A 167 -15.66 17.25 -8.31
N ILE A 168 -15.89 18.52 -8.64
CA ILE A 168 -14.93 19.61 -8.45
C ILE A 168 -15.50 20.52 -7.37
N LEU A 169 -14.74 20.73 -6.30
CA LEU A 169 -15.10 21.60 -5.20
C LEU A 169 -14.34 22.91 -5.29
N ASP A 170 -15.00 24.00 -4.86
CA ASP A 170 -14.37 25.31 -4.66
C ASP A 170 -13.59 25.39 -3.34
N ALA A 171 -12.98 26.55 -3.05
CA ALA A 171 -12.24 26.82 -1.83
C ALA A 171 -13.08 26.71 -0.54
N GLN A 172 -14.39 26.77 -0.63
CA GLN A 172 -15.31 26.53 0.50
C GLN A 172 -15.77 25.08 0.59
N LEU A 173 -15.19 24.19 -0.26
CA LEU A 173 -15.52 22.78 -0.41
C LEU A 173 -16.99 22.51 -0.80
N LYS A 174 -17.58 23.44 -1.54
CA LYS A 174 -18.90 23.26 -2.17
C LYS A 174 -18.72 22.71 -3.58
N ILE A 175 -19.65 21.88 -4.01
CA ILE A 175 -19.65 21.33 -5.36
C ILE A 175 -19.85 22.46 -6.37
N LYS A 176 -18.77 22.79 -7.09
CA LYS A 176 -18.75 23.73 -8.20
C LYS A 176 -19.25 23.07 -9.49
N LYS A 177 -18.90 21.79 -9.66
CA LYS A 177 -19.21 21.03 -10.87
C LYS A 177 -19.22 19.53 -10.61
N THR A 178 -20.13 18.82 -11.29
CA THR A 178 -20.15 17.37 -11.37
C THR A 178 -20.02 16.94 -12.83
N ILE A 179 -19.09 16.00 -13.09
CA ILE A 179 -18.86 15.39 -14.39
C ILE A 179 -19.23 13.92 -14.25
N PRO A 180 -20.22 13.42 -15.00
CA PRO A 180 -20.55 12.00 -15.02
C PRO A 180 -19.37 11.22 -15.63
N THR A 181 -19.09 10.05 -15.09
CA THR A 181 -18.06 9.13 -15.58
C THR A 181 -18.71 7.77 -15.86
N GLU A 182 -18.17 7.01 -16.81
CA GLU A 182 -18.67 5.67 -17.09
C GLU A 182 -18.33 4.69 -15.95
N ARG A 183 -17.25 4.95 -15.22
CA ARG A 183 -16.69 4.08 -14.18
C ARG A 183 -16.02 4.91 -13.07
N PRO A 184 -15.78 4.33 -11.89
CA PRO A 184 -15.17 5.05 -10.79
C PRO A 184 -13.76 5.59 -11.12
N ILE A 185 -13.51 6.85 -10.78
CA ILE A 185 -12.19 7.48 -10.83
C ILE A 185 -11.47 7.23 -9.51
N VAL A 186 -10.27 6.69 -9.55
CA VAL A 186 -9.46 6.32 -8.36
C VAL A 186 -8.17 7.11 -8.23
N HIS A 187 -7.75 7.82 -9.28
CA HIS A 187 -6.57 8.66 -9.26
C HIS A 187 -6.77 9.86 -10.21
N ALA A 188 -6.27 11.02 -9.81
CA ALA A 188 -6.17 12.19 -10.67
C ALA A 188 -4.73 12.72 -10.63
N ASN A 189 -4.24 13.21 -11.78
CA ASN A 189 -2.93 13.83 -11.92
C ASN A 189 -3.06 15.10 -12.74
N PHE A 190 -2.42 16.18 -12.29
CA PHE A 190 -2.42 17.48 -12.98
C PHE A 190 -1.00 17.77 -13.48
N HIS A 191 -0.81 17.70 -14.79
CA HIS A 191 0.49 17.84 -15.43
C HIS A 191 0.40 18.71 -16.69
N ASN A 192 1.32 19.67 -16.85
CA ASN A 192 1.42 20.54 -18.03
C ASN A 192 0.06 21.14 -18.47
N ASN A 193 -0.72 21.69 -17.51
CA ASN A 193 -2.05 22.28 -17.71
C ASN A 193 -3.12 21.29 -18.21
N LYS A 194 -2.90 20.00 -18.10
CA LYS A 194 -3.87 18.96 -18.42
C LYS A 194 -4.26 18.22 -17.12
N SER A 195 -5.49 17.73 -17.10
CA SER A 195 -6.02 16.93 -16.00
C SER A 195 -6.25 15.51 -16.49
N TYR A 196 -5.60 14.56 -15.84
CA TYR A 196 -5.63 13.14 -16.17
C TYR A 196 -6.34 12.36 -15.06
N PHE A 197 -7.11 11.35 -15.44
CA PHE A 197 -7.89 10.55 -14.49
C PHE A 197 -7.77 9.08 -14.81
N LEU A 198 -7.47 8.26 -13.79
CA LEU A 198 -7.55 6.83 -13.90
C LEU A 198 -8.94 6.34 -13.49
N SER A 199 -9.59 5.66 -14.42
CA SER A 199 -10.78 4.88 -14.17
C SER A 199 -10.39 3.43 -13.91
N ILE A 200 -10.78 2.90 -12.74
CA ILE A 200 -10.38 1.56 -12.31
C ILE A 200 -11.11 0.42 -13.04
N GLY A 201 -12.22 0.73 -13.70
CA GLY A 201 -13.14 -0.28 -14.20
C GLY A 201 -14.12 -0.75 -13.12
N LYS A 202 -13.91 -1.92 -12.53
CA LYS A 202 -14.65 -2.44 -11.37
C LYS A 202 -13.84 -2.26 -10.08
N MET A 203 -14.49 -1.86 -8.99
CA MET A 203 -13.85 -1.72 -7.66
C MET A 203 -13.48 -3.08 -7.06
N SER A 204 -14.29 -4.12 -7.28
CA SER A 204 -13.98 -5.48 -6.80
C SER A 204 -12.72 -6.04 -7.48
N PRO A 205 -11.95 -6.90 -6.79
CA PRO A 205 -10.79 -7.57 -7.38
C PRO A 205 -11.17 -8.31 -8.68
N ASN A 206 -10.43 -8.03 -9.76
CA ASN A 206 -10.62 -8.68 -11.07
C ASN A 206 -9.45 -8.37 -12.02
N ASP A 207 -9.31 -9.17 -13.09
CA ASP A 207 -8.31 -9.00 -14.14
C ASP A 207 -8.89 -8.48 -15.47
N GLN A 208 -10.16 -8.04 -15.45
CA GLN A 208 -10.82 -7.53 -16.63
C GLN A 208 -10.16 -6.22 -17.10
N LYS A 209 -9.98 -6.09 -18.40
CA LYS A 209 -9.39 -4.91 -19.06
C LYS A 209 -10.43 -3.79 -19.20
N LEU A 210 -10.99 -3.34 -18.08
CA LEU A 210 -12.06 -2.35 -18.03
C LEU A 210 -11.59 -0.96 -17.58
N GLY A 211 -10.34 -0.85 -17.15
CA GLY A 211 -9.76 0.43 -16.75
C GLY A 211 -9.37 1.29 -17.95
N SER A 212 -9.26 2.59 -17.71
CA SER A 212 -8.85 3.56 -18.72
C SER A 212 -8.13 4.77 -18.12
N LEU A 213 -7.28 5.40 -18.92
CA LEU A 213 -6.72 6.74 -18.67
C LEU A 213 -7.52 7.75 -19.48
N LEU A 214 -8.06 8.74 -18.80
CA LEU A 214 -8.90 9.80 -19.36
C LEU A 214 -8.20 11.15 -19.25
N ILE A 215 -8.45 12.05 -20.20
CA ILE A 215 -7.99 13.44 -20.18
C ILE A 215 -9.22 14.35 -20.26
N LEU A 216 -9.26 15.36 -19.39
CA LEU A 216 -10.27 16.40 -19.50
C LEU A 216 -9.90 17.40 -20.60
N ASN A 217 -10.78 17.54 -21.58
CA ASN A 217 -10.58 18.49 -22.67
C ASN A 217 -11.10 19.90 -22.28
N PRO A 218 -10.74 20.96 -23.05
CA PRO A 218 -11.18 22.33 -22.76
C PRO A 218 -12.71 22.54 -22.76
N LYS A 219 -13.49 21.63 -23.36
CA LYS A 219 -14.96 21.63 -23.32
C LYS A 219 -15.52 20.94 -22.08
N ASN A 220 -14.65 20.55 -21.14
CA ASN A 220 -15.00 19.81 -19.93
C ASN A 220 -15.62 18.43 -20.19
N ALA A 221 -15.27 17.79 -21.29
CA ALA A 221 -15.58 16.40 -21.56
C ALA A 221 -14.35 15.52 -21.39
N LEU A 222 -14.56 14.31 -20.87
CA LEU A 222 -13.50 13.32 -20.73
C LEU A 222 -13.27 12.64 -22.09
N SER A 223 -12.02 12.55 -22.49
CA SER A 223 -11.56 11.85 -23.69
C SER A 223 -10.54 10.78 -23.32
N LEU A 224 -10.50 9.70 -24.11
CA LEU A 224 -9.67 8.54 -23.87
C LEU A 224 -8.19 8.84 -24.23
N ALA A 225 -7.27 8.55 -23.33
CA ALA A 225 -5.82 8.58 -23.56
C ALA A 225 -5.20 7.18 -23.67
N ALA A 226 -5.69 6.24 -22.87
CA ALA A 226 -5.39 4.81 -22.96
C ALA A 226 -6.57 3.99 -22.43
N ASP A 227 -6.76 2.79 -22.94
CA ASP A 227 -7.82 1.87 -22.55
C ASP A 227 -7.31 0.46 -22.27
N SER A 228 -8.25 -0.43 -22.02
CA SER A 228 -7.95 -1.86 -21.82
C SER A 228 -6.95 -2.11 -20.69
N LEU A 229 -7.02 -1.30 -19.63
CA LEU A 229 -6.16 -1.40 -18.45
C LEU A 229 -6.76 -2.38 -17.42
N LYS A 230 -5.89 -3.20 -16.81
CA LYS A 230 -6.27 -4.19 -15.79
C LYS A 230 -6.31 -3.55 -14.41
N ARG A 231 -7.46 -2.99 -13.99
CA ARG A 231 -7.68 -2.40 -12.68
C ARG A 231 -6.55 -1.42 -12.27
N PRO A 232 -6.33 -0.35 -13.05
CA PRO A 232 -5.27 0.62 -12.78
C PRO A 232 -5.56 1.40 -11.50
N VAL A 233 -4.51 1.68 -10.70
CA VAL A 233 -4.63 2.30 -9.37
C VAL A 233 -3.74 3.51 -9.15
N ASP A 234 -2.64 3.65 -9.90
CA ASP A 234 -1.73 4.79 -9.79
C ASP A 234 -1.10 5.16 -11.12
N LEU A 235 -0.75 6.44 -11.28
CA LEU A 235 -0.24 7.04 -12.50
C LEU A 235 0.84 8.07 -12.18
N GLN A 236 1.98 7.98 -12.86
CA GLN A 236 2.94 9.07 -12.97
C GLN A 236 3.16 9.45 -14.42
N ILE A 237 3.47 10.72 -14.64
CA ILE A 237 3.65 11.32 -15.97
C ILE A 237 5.05 11.94 -16.05
N SER A 238 5.81 11.55 -17.06
CA SER A 238 7.14 12.07 -17.33
C SER A 238 7.52 11.75 -18.78
N ASP A 239 8.42 12.52 -19.36
CA ASP A 239 9.09 12.16 -20.63
C ASP A 239 10.15 11.09 -20.35
N ILE A 240 9.77 9.82 -20.49
CA ILE A 240 10.57 8.66 -20.08
C ILE A 240 11.70 8.36 -21.09
N ASP A 241 11.44 8.54 -22.37
CA ASP A 241 12.39 8.26 -23.46
C ASP A 241 13.08 9.53 -24.02
N GLN A 242 12.82 10.68 -23.38
CA GLN A 242 13.40 11.97 -23.70
C GLN A 242 13.10 12.45 -25.14
N ASP A 243 11.92 12.10 -25.66
CA ASP A 243 11.47 12.55 -26.99
C ASP A 243 10.71 13.90 -26.96
N GLY A 244 10.59 14.53 -25.80
CA GLY A 244 9.91 15.81 -25.58
C GLY A 244 8.40 15.68 -25.39
N ILE A 245 7.86 14.47 -25.29
CA ILE A 245 6.42 14.22 -25.11
C ILE A 245 6.19 13.43 -23.81
N ASP A 246 5.23 13.89 -23.00
CA ASP A 246 4.87 13.22 -21.76
C ASP A 246 4.38 11.78 -22.00
N ASP A 247 4.96 10.84 -21.29
CA ASP A 247 4.60 9.43 -21.22
C ASP A 247 3.81 9.12 -19.94
N PHE A 248 3.23 7.93 -19.85
CA PHE A 248 2.40 7.49 -18.74
C PHE A 248 2.94 6.19 -18.14
N VAL A 249 3.34 6.21 -16.88
CA VAL A 249 3.68 5.00 -16.14
C VAL A 249 2.51 4.65 -15.23
N ILE A 250 1.92 3.47 -15.42
CA ILE A 250 0.67 3.08 -14.78
C ILE A 250 0.85 1.76 -14.02
N CYS A 251 0.41 1.75 -12.76
CA CYS A 251 0.27 0.55 -11.96
C CYS A 251 -1.08 -0.11 -12.28
N GLU A 252 -1.06 -1.23 -13.00
CA GLU A 252 -2.21 -2.11 -13.19
C GLU A 252 -2.21 -3.15 -12.06
N TYR A 253 -2.95 -2.89 -10.99
CA TYR A 253 -2.98 -3.75 -9.81
C TYR A 253 -3.46 -5.16 -10.14
N GLY A 254 -4.50 -5.27 -11.00
CA GLY A 254 -5.14 -6.53 -11.34
C GLY A 254 -5.75 -7.25 -10.15
N PHE A 255 -5.72 -8.57 -10.21
CA PHE A 255 -6.01 -9.51 -9.12
C PHE A 255 -4.99 -10.66 -9.14
N GLU A 256 -5.00 -11.50 -10.18
CA GLU A 256 -3.96 -12.50 -10.44
C GLU A 256 -2.98 -12.05 -11.54
N ALA A 257 -3.40 -11.13 -12.42
CA ALA A 257 -2.70 -10.68 -13.63
C ALA A 257 -2.48 -9.16 -13.66
N GLY A 258 -1.72 -8.62 -12.70
CA GLY A 258 -1.31 -7.21 -12.69
C GLY A 258 -0.05 -6.95 -13.49
N GLU A 259 0.19 -5.69 -13.84
CA GLU A 259 1.35 -5.25 -14.61
C GLU A 259 1.80 -3.85 -14.19
N LEU A 260 3.11 -3.58 -14.26
CA LEU A 260 3.61 -2.21 -14.39
C LEU A 260 3.79 -1.94 -15.88
N ILE A 261 3.18 -0.89 -16.37
CA ILE A 261 3.26 -0.53 -17.78
C ILE A 261 3.77 0.89 -17.97
N TRP A 262 4.41 1.11 -19.12
CA TRP A 262 4.72 2.41 -19.67
C TRP A 262 4.00 2.57 -21.01
N VAL A 263 3.16 3.60 -21.13
CA VAL A 263 2.49 3.99 -22.37
C VAL A 263 3.23 5.18 -22.97
N ASN A 264 3.86 4.99 -24.11
CA ASN A 264 4.56 6.05 -24.81
C ASN A 264 3.57 7.11 -25.32
N GLY A 265 3.80 8.37 -24.95
CA GLY A 265 2.88 9.46 -25.21
C GLY A 265 2.71 9.83 -26.68
N LYS A 266 3.74 9.57 -27.50
CA LYS A 266 3.74 9.84 -28.95
C LYS A 266 3.10 8.73 -29.76
N THR A 267 3.58 7.50 -29.55
CA THR A 267 3.15 6.33 -30.34
C THR A 267 1.90 5.65 -29.79
N LYS A 268 1.53 5.94 -28.55
CA LYS A 268 0.48 5.27 -27.76
C LYS A 268 0.73 3.78 -27.52
N LYS A 269 1.96 3.33 -27.77
CA LYS A 269 2.34 1.94 -27.55
C LYS A 269 2.42 1.65 -26.06
N LYS A 270 1.76 0.57 -25.63
CA LYS A 270 1.87 -0.01 -24.28
C LYS A 270 3.11 -0.90 -24.22
N ASN A 271 4.03 -0.63 -23.30
CA ASN A 271 5.21 -1.43 -23.01
C ASN A 271 5.06 -1.99 -21.59
N ILE A 272 5.23 -3.29 -21.43
CA ILE A 272 5.16 -3.95 -20.11
C ILE A 272 6.56 -3.91 -19.49
N LEU A 273 6.70 -3.29 -18.32
CA LEU A 273 7.95 -3.24 -17.55
C LEU A 273 8.05 -4.41 -16.59
N LYS A 274 6.93 -4.82 -16.00
CA LYS A 274 6.86 -5.94 -15.05
C LYS A 274 5.51 -6.63 -15.15
N ILE A 275 5.53 -7.97 -15.16
CA ILE A 275 4.32 -8.80 -15.05
C ILE A 275 4.25 -9.27 -13.59
N GLN A 276 3.43 -8.61 -12.80
CA GLN A 276 3.20 -8.98 -11.41
C GLN A 276 1.91 -8.32 -10.91
N ALA A 277 1.00 -9.11 -10.36
CA ALA A 277 -0.17 -8.59 -9.67
C ALA A 277 0.24 -7.78 -8.43
N GLY A 278 -0.58 -6.77 -8.09
CA GLY A 278 -0.33 -5.95 -6.92
C GLY A 278 0.62 -4.77 -7.14
N THR A 279 0.97 -4.38 -8.39
CA THR A 279 1.64 -3.09 -8.61
C THR A 279 0.73 -1.97 -8.11
N ARG A 280 1.16 -1.27 -7.05
CA ARG A 280 0.28 -0.45 -6.23
C ARG A 280 0.52 1.03 -6.36
N ASN A 281 1.79 1.44 -6.34
CA ASN A 281 2.16 2.84 -6.32
C ASN A 281 3.48 3.03 -7.07
N VAL A 282 3.59 4.10 -7.85
CA VAL A 282 4.75 4.42 -8.67
C VAL A 282 5.28 5.82 -8.36
N SER A 283 6.60 5.98 -8.37
CA SER A 283 7.28 7.27 -8.28
C SER A 283 8.35 7.36 -9.36
N ILE A 284 8.50 8.54 -9.97
CA ILE A 284 9.53 8.80 -10.98
C ILE A 284 10.51 9.81 -10.40
N LYS A 285 11.78 9.42 -10.29
CA LYS A 285 12.89 10.23 -9.78
C LYS A 285 14.18 9.84 -10.50
N ASP A 286 15.13 10.75 -10.62
CA ASP A 286 16.50 10.38 -10.95
C ASP A 286 17.17 9.81 -9.69
N MET A 287 17.26 8.48 -9.61
CA MET A 287 17.81 7.76 -8.46
C MET A 287 19.30 7.44 -8.65
N THR A 288 19.82 7.61 -9.85
CA THR A 288 21.21 7.28 -10.20
C THR A 288 22.08 8.53 -10.36
N GLY A 289 21.48 9.70 -10.49
CA GLY A 289 22.17 10.98 -10.70
C GLY A 289 22.67 11.16 -12.15
N ASP A 290 22.10 10.40 -13.11
CA ASP A 290 22.51 10.44 -14.51
C ASP A 290 21.61 11.36 -15.38
N GLY A 291 20.60 11.99 -14.77
CA GLY A 291 19.66 12.89 -15.41
C GLY A 291 18.50 12.19 -16.14
N LEU A 292 18.43 10.85 -16.08
CA LEU A 292 17.31 10.09 -16.65
C LEU A 292 16.25 9.80 -15.57
N PRO A 293 14.95 9.79 -15.94
CA PRO A 293 13.88 9.47 -15.01
C PRO A 293 13.84 7.96 -14.74
N ASP A 294 14.26 7.54 -13.54
CA ASP A 294 14.10 6.17 -13.05
C ASP A 294 12.71 5.95 -12.48
N ILE A 295 12.24 4.69 -12.42
CA ILE A 295 10.91 4.34 -11.93
C ILE A 295 11.03 3.48 -10.67
N LEU A 296 10.44 3.93 -9.55
CA LEU A 296 10.25 3.12 -8.37
C LEU A 296 8.82 2.59 -8.36
N VAL A 297 8.64 1.30 -8.08
CA VAL A 297 7.31 0.70 -7.95
C VAL A 297 7.18 -0.08 -6.65
N LEU A 298 6.12 0.20 -5.90
CA LEU A 298 5.67 -0.61 -4.77
C LEU A 298 4.77 -1.74 -5.28
N THR A 299 5.07 -2.95 -4.87
CA THR A 299 4.23 -4.13 -5.10
C THR A 299 3.64 -4.61 -3.77
N ALA A 300 2.35 -4.91 -3.75
CA ALA A 300 1.54 -5.19 -2.55
C ALA A 300 0.95 -6.60 -2.52
N GLN A 301 1.38 -7.51 -3.37
CA GLN A 301 0.91 -8.89 -3.39
C GLN A 301 2.06 -9.85 -3.67
N SER A 302 2.03 -11.03 -3.01
CA SER A 302 3.00 -12.12 -3.21
C SER A 302 4.45 -11.69 -2.96
N ARG A 303 5.10 -11.06 -3.92
CA ARG A 303 6.46 -10.50 -3.81
C ARG A 303 6.38 -9.04 -3.40
N GLU A 304 5.96 -8.79 -2.17
CA GLU A 304 5.84 -7.44 -1.65
C GLU A 304 7.21 -6.76 -1.53
N GLY A 305 7.28 -5.50 -1.94
CA GLY A 305 8.53 -4.74 -1.89
C GLY A 305 8.58 -3.57 -2.86
N VAL A 306 9.76 -2.97 -2.96
CA VAL A 306 10.04 -1.89 -3.91
C VAL A 306 11.09 -2.33 -4.90
N SER A 307 10.78 -2.19 -6.20
CA SER A 307 11.74 -2.34 -7.29
C SER A 307 12.08 -0.99 -7.90
N LEU A 308 13.36 -0.78 -8.18
CA LEU A 308 13.90 0.34 -8.94
C LEU A 308 14.15 -0.12 -10.37
N PHE A 309 13.51 0.53 -11.35
CA PHE A 309 13.77 0.37 -12.77
C PHE A 309 14.69 1.51 -13.20
N ILE A 310 15.98 1.18 -13.31
CA ILE A 310 17.01 2.12 -13.73
C ILE A 310 16.87 2.35 -15.22
N ASN A 311 16.63 3.61 -15.62
CA ASN A 311 16.53 4.01 -17.01
C ASN A 311 17.91 3.94 -17.67
N LYS A 312 18.00 3.32 -18.85
CA LYS A 312 19.22 3.20 -19.65
C LYS A 312 19.15 3.99 -20.97
N GLY A 313 18.16 4.88 -21.05
CA GLY A 313 17.84 5.60 -22.27
C GLY A 313 17.06 4.75 -23.29
N GLU A 314 16.45 5.43 -24.27
CA GLU A 314 15.68 4.82 -25.35
C GLU A 314 14.56 3.88 -24.87
N GLY A 315 13.97 4.13 -23.69
CA GLY A 315 12.93 3.31 -23.11
C GLY A 315 13.40 1.91 -22.63
N LYS A 316 14.69 1.74 -22.38
CA LYS A 316 15.26 0.50 -21.83
C LYS A 316 15.46 0.63 -20.33
N PHE A 317 15.11 -0.41 -19.57
CA PHE A 317 15.21 -0.43 -18.11
C PHE A 317 15.95 -1.65 -17.59
N MET A 318 16.64 -1.47 -16.44
CA MET A 318 17.21 -2.55 -15.65
C MET A 318 16.51 -2.57 -14.30
N GLU A 319 15.78 -3.64 -13.99
CA GLU A 319 15.14 -3.82 -12.68
C GLU A 319 16.16 -4.21 -11.61
N LYS A 320 16.09 -3.53 -10.45
CA LYS A 320 16.82 -3.84 -9.21
C LYS A 320 15.83 -3.85 -8.06
N PRO A 321 15.52 -4.98 -7.41
CA PRO A 321 14.80 -4.98 -6.13
C PRO A 321 15.63 -4.24 -5.07
N ILE A 322 15.02 -3.29 -4.35
CA ILE A 322 15.69 -2.46 -3.34
C ILE A 322 15.15 -2.63 -1.93
N LEU A 323 13.86 -3.01 -1.79
CA LEU A 323 13.26 -3.44 -0.54
C LEU A 323 12.42 -4.70 -0.79
N LEU A 324 12.56 -5.69 0.08
CA LEU A 324 11.80 -6.95 0.03
C LEU A 324 11.12 -7.18 1.38
N PHE A 325 9.81 -7.31 1.35
CA PHE A 325 8.97 -7.58 2.51
C PHE A 325 8.43 -9.02 2.49
N ASP A 326 7.86 -9.45 3.60
CA ASP A 326 7.17 -10.72 3.68
C ASP A 326 5.84 -10.65 2.91
N SER A 327 5.39 -11.76 2.32
CA SER A 327 4.19 -11.83 1.47
C SER A 327 2.86 -11.50 2.17
N VAL A 328 2.89 -11.31 3.49
CA VAL A 328 1.76 -10.95 4.36
C VAL A 328 1.93 -9.56 4.96
N TYR A 329 2.89 -8.76 4.43
CA TYR A 329 3.25 -7.47 5.00
C TYR A 329 2.15 -6.42 4.82
N GLY A 330 1.40 -6.48 3.71
CA GLY A 330 0.25 -5.63 3.46
C GLY A 330 0.62 -4.22 3.00
N CYS A 331 1.60 -4.10 2.11
CA CYS A 331 2.01 -2.81 1.54
C CYS A 331 0.84 -2.09 0.87
N SER A 332 0.64 -0.82 1.20
CA SER A 332 -0.50 -0.03 0.70
C SER A 332 -0.12 1.31 0.09
N PHE A 333 0.98 1.94 0.50
CA PHE A 333 1.42 3.21 -0.07
C PHE A 333 2.93 3.41 0.08
N MET A 334 3.52 4.14 -0.86
CA MET A 334 4.93 4.56 -0.87
C MET A 334 5.02 6.05 -1.18
N GLU A 335 5.85 6.78 -0.45
CA GLU A 335 6.29 8.12 -0.83
C GLU A 335 7.82 8.16 -0.90
N VAL A 336 8.35 8.88 -1.91
CA VAL A 336 9.79 8.99 -2.16
C VAL A 336 10.19 10.46 -2.03
N VAL A 337 10.88 10.79 -0.94
CA VAL A 337 11.28 12.16 -0.57
C VAL A 337 12.53 12.13 0.30
N ASP A 338 13.31 13.22 0.31
CA ASP A 338 14.46 13.38 1.20
C ASP A 338 13.98 13.74 2.62
N PHE A 339 13.94 12.76 3.52
CA PHE A 339 13.46 12.94 4.90
C PHE A 339 14.47 13.58 5.83
N ASN A 340 15.77 13.46 5.55
CA ASN A 340 16.83 13.92 6.42
C ASN A 340 17.62 15.10 5.84
N GLN A 341 17.18 15.62 4.68
CA GLN A 341 17.76 16.77 3.98
C GLN A 341 19.22 16.57 3.58
N ASP A 342 19.62 15.31 3.28
CA ASP A 342 20.98 14.98 2.83
C ASP A 342 21.15 14.99 1.30
N GLY A 343 20.11 15.38 0.57
CA GLY A 343 20.08 15.46 -0.88
C GLY A 343 19.79 14.14 -1.59
N LYS A 344 19.43 13.08 -0.84
CA LYS A 344 19.11 11.76 -1.40
C LYS A 344 17.65 11.43 -1.19
N ASN A 345 17.05 10.78 -2.16
CA ASN A 345 15.67 10.33 -2.03
C ASN A 345 15.58 9.11 -1.10
N ASP A 346 14.83 9.24 -0.02
CA ASP A 346 14.48 8.18 0.92
C ASP A 346 13.12 7.56 0.55
N ILE A 347 12.73 6.50 1.24
CA ILE A 347 11.45 5.81 0.99
C ILE A 347 10.65 5.71 2.29
N MET A 348 9.41 6.19 2.26
CA MET A 348 8.40 5.89 3.28
C MET A 348 7.44 4.84 2.75
N ILE A 349 7.18 3.81 3.57
CA ILE A 349 6.19 2.76 3.28
C ILE A 349 5.10 2.82 4.33
N THR A 350 3.85 2.80 3.88
CA THR A 350 2.69 2.51 4.72
C THR A 350 2.22 1.11 4.42
N ASN A 351 2.06 0.29 5.44
CA ASN A 351 1.54 -1.07 5.31
C ASN A 351 0.44 -1.34 6.34
N GLY A 352 -0.62 -1.96 5.92
CA GLY A 352 -1.79 -2.20 6.77
C GLY A 352 -2.94 -2.82 5.99
N ASP A 353 -2.74 -3.18 4.71
CA ASP A 353 -3.76 -3.90 3.97
C ASP A 353 -4.01 -5.27 4.62
N ASN A 354 -5.25 -5.48 4.98
CA ASN A 354 -5.73 -6.66 5.71
C ASN A 354 -6.92 -7.30 4.99
N ALA A 355 -7.06 -7.04 3.68
CA ALA A 355 -8.21 -7.48 2.89
C ALA A 355 -8.05 -8.88 2.29
N ASP A 356 -6.81 -9.38 2.21
CA ASP A 356 -6.49 -10.64 1.55
C ASP A 356 -6.84 -11.88 2.39
N TYR A 357 -5.97 -12.88 2.43
CA TYR A 357 -6.24 -14.17 3.10
C TYR A 357 -6.17 -14.13 4.63
N SER A 358 -5.76 -13.01 5.22
CA SER A 358 -5.53 -12.87 6.65
C SER A 358 -6.14 -11.59 7.20
N LYS A 359 -7.26 -11.71 7.92
CA LYS A 359 -7.95 -10.57 8.57
C LYS A 359 -7.50 -10.34 10.02
N THR A 360 -6.37 -10.89 10.41
CA THR A 360 -5.84 -10.75 11.77
C THR A 360 -5.07 -9.43 11.93
N LEU A 361 -4.98 -8.94 13.17
CA LEU A 361 -4.16 -7.78 13.50
C LEU A 361 -2.68 -8.16 13.39
N LYS A 362 -1.88 -7.33 12.71
CA LYS A 362 -0.46 -7.58 12.46
C LYS A 362 0.37 -6.50 13.15
N ASN A 363 1.27 -6.92 14.02
CA ASN A 363 2.10 -6.03 14.84
C ASN A 363 3.13 -5.20 14.06
N TYR A 364 3.40 -5.59 12.81
CA TYR A 364 4.29 -4.91 11.87
C TYR A 364 3.57 -3.95 10.92
N HIS A 365 2.25 -3.80 11.03
CA HIS A 365 1.52 -2.77 10.29
C HIS A 365 1.82 -1.38 10.84
N GLY A 366 1.98 -0.39 9.95
CA GLY A 366 2.24 0.99 10.35
C GLY A 366 2.90 1.86 9.28
N VAL A 367 3.73 2.77 9.75
CA VAL A 367 4.52 3.69 8.93
C VAL A 367 6.00 3.40 9.13
N HIS A 368 6.72 3.20 8.04
CA HIS A 368 8.15 2.91 8.01
C HIS A 368 8.88 3.94 7.17
N ILE A 369 10.04 4.42 7.63
CA ILE A 369 10.93 5.29 6.87
C ILE A 369 12.28 4.57 6.70
N PHE A 370 12.72 4.47 5.46
CA PHE A 370 13.99 3.85 5.05
C PHE A 370 14.89 4.93 4.44
N LEU A 371 16.04 5.19 5.08
CA LEU A 371 17.02 6.14 4.58
C LEU A 371 17.96 5.52 3.54
N ASN A 372 18.27 6.30 2.51
CA ASN A 372 19.15 5.94 1.40
C ASN A 372 20.61 6.28 1.72
N ASP A 373 21.52 5.36 1.51
CA ASP A 373 22.99 5.62 1.68
C ASP A 373 23.62 6.39 0.49
N GLY A 374 22.80 6.76 -0.53
CA GLY A 374 23.25 7.38 -1.78
C GLY A 374 23.72 6.40 -2.85
N ARG A 375 23.57 5.08 -2.61
CA ARG A 375 23.83 4.02 -3.59
C ARG A 375 22.59 3.16 -3.84
N ASN A 376 21.43 3.69 -3.46
CA ASN A 376 20.14 2.99 -3.49
C ASN A 376 20.16 1.67 -2.67
N ASN A 377 20.84 1.72 -1.48
CA ASN A 377 20.65 0.77 -0.42
C ASN A 377 19.90 1.49 0.71
N PHE A 378 18.86 0.86 1.21
CA PHE A 378 17.92 1.46 2.14
C PHE A 378 17.97 0.76 3.49
N LYS A 379 17.99 1.56 4.57
CA LYS A 379 17.97 1.05 5.94
C LYS A 379 16.82 1.66 6.70
N GLU A 380 16.00 0.84 7.36
CA GLU A 380 14.93 1.31 8.22
C GLU A 380 15.49 2.19 9.35
N LYS A 381 14.98 3.39 9.45
CA LYS A 381 15.31 4.39 10.46
C LYS A 381 14.19 4.64 11.44
N TYR A 382 12.94 4.53 10.99
CA TYR A 382 11.76 4.80 11.79
C TYR A 382 10.68 3.79 11.52
N PHE A 383 9.99 3.36 12.57
CA PHE A 383 8.77 2.55 12.52
C PHE A 383 7.79 3.01 13.60
N TYR A 384 6.56 3.26 13.21
CA TYR A 384 5.46 3.50 14.14
C TYR A 384 4.30 2.55 13.84
N PRO A 385 3.97 1.63 14.80
CA PRO A 385 2.97 0.61 14.55
C PRO A 385 1.54 1.17 14.61
N VAL A 386 0.76 0.93 13.54
CA VAL A 386 -0.66 1.27 13.43
C VAL A 386 -1.39 0.16 12.69
N TYR A 387 -2.41 -0.40 13.30
CA TYR A 387 -3.22 -1.41 12.63
C TYR A 387 -4.01 -0.81 11.47
N GLY A 388 -3.91 -1.42 10.30
CA GLY A 388 -4.70 -1.05 9.14
C GLY A 388 -4.33 0.28 8.47
N ALA A 389 -3.09 0.77 8.67
CA ALA A 389 -2.58 1.96 7.99
C ALA A 389 -2.60 1.79 6.47
N THR A 390 -3.08 2.80 5.73
CA THR A 390 -3.28 2.67 4.28
C THR A 390 -2.61 3.72 3.43
N LYS A 391 -2.45 4.93 3.93
CA LYS A 391 -1.72 6.00 3.24
C LYS A 391 -1.10 6.94 4.27
N THR A 392 0.15 7.32 4.03
CA THR A 392 0.85 8.37 4.76
C THR A 392 1.45 9.35 3.76
N ILE A 393 1.29 10.65 3.99
CA ILE A 393 1.89 11.71 3.19
C ILE A 393 2.84 12.51 4.06
N ALA A 394 3.96 12.96 3.48
CA ALA A 394 4.98 13.74 4.14
C ALA A 394 5.02 15.17 3.59
N ARG A 395 4.72 16.16 4.44
CA ARG A 395 4.74 17.60 4.12
C ARG A 395 5.24 18.38 5.32
N ASP A 396 5.78 19.55 5.08
CA ASP A 396 6.04 20.55 6.11
C ASP A 396 4.72 21.25 6.43
N PHE A 397 3.99 20.73 7.45
CA PHE A 397 2.67 21.27 7.81
C PHE A 397 2.77 22.39 8.83
N ASP A 398 3.83 22.46 9.63
CA ASP A 398 4.01 23.49 10.65
C ASP A 398 5.04 24.57 10.27
N LEU A 399 5.52 24.52 9.01
CA LEU A 399 6.40 25.50 8.38
C LEU A 399 7.73 25.69 9.12
N ASP A 400 8.21 24.65 9.81
CA ASP A 400 9.48 24.67 10.51
C ASP A 400 10.67 24.19 9.66
N GLY A 401 10.39 23.70 8.43
CA GLY A 401 11.36 23.31 7.42
C GLY A 401 11.69 21.82 7.42
N ASP A 402 11.14 21.02 8.35
CA ASP A 402 11.25 19.57 8.28
C ASP A 402 9.92 18.90 7.87
N LEU A 403 9.93 17.61 7.57
CA LEU A 403 8.75 16.92 7.08
C LEU A 403 7.99 16.26 8.21
N ASP A 404 6.76 16.69 8.40
CA ASP A 404 5.72 16.03 9.18
C ASP A 404 5.03 14.93 8.39
N LEU A 405 4.24 14.08 9.09
CA LEU A 405 3.46 13.04 8.43
C LEU A 405 1.98 13.15 8.80
N ALA A 406 1.12 12.98 7.80
CA ALA A 406 -0.30 12.71 8.00
C ALA A 406 -0.64 11.30 7.51
N MET A 407 -1.30 10.49 8.33
CA MET A 407 -1.56 9.08 8.06
C MET A 407 -3.04 8.74 8.27
N ILE A 408 -3.60 7.94 7.36
CA ILE A 408 -4.93 7.34 7.49
C ILE A 408 -4.85 5.82 7.62
N ALA A 409 -5.77 5.25 8.42
CA ALA A 409 -5.93 3.82 8.59
C ALA A 409 -7.36 3.40 8.20
N PHE A 410 -7.51 2.85 7.00
CA PHE A 410 -8.82 2.40 6.50
C PHE A 410 -9.35 1.16 7.22
N TYR A 411 -8.44 0.30 7.69
CA TYR A 411 -8.76 -0.92 8.43
C TYR A 411 -8.58 -0.74 9.95
N ALA A 412 -8.64 0.52 10.43
CA ALA A 412 -8.56 0.81 11.86
C ALA A 412 -9.64 0.08 12.66
N GLU A 413 -9.26 -0.44 13.82
CA GLU A 413 -10.19 -1.11 14.74
C GLU A 413 -10.93 -0.09 15.61
N PRO A 414 -12.28 -0.04 15.55
CA PRO A 414 -13.06 0.96 16.30
C PRO A 414 -13.07 0.74 17.82
N ILE A 415 -12.52 -0.38 18.29
CA ILE A 415 -12.43 -0.74 19.72
C ILE A 415 -11.09 -0.34 20.36
N MET A 416 -10.18 0.29 19.59
CA MET A 416 -8.90 0.74 20.14
C MET A 416 -9.09 1.87 21.17
N PRO A 417 -8.25 1.93 22.22
CA PRO A 417 -8.36 2.94 23.29
C PRO A 417 -8.23 4.38 22.79
N LYS A 418 -7.49 4.58 21.71
CA LYS A 418 -7.31 5.85 21.02
C LYS A 418 -7.77 5.71 19.56
N ASN A 419 -8.29 6.79 19.00
CA ASN A 419 -8.64 6.82 17.59
C ASN A 419 -7.36 6.87 16.74
N GLU A 420 -7.08 5.79 16.01
CA GLU A 420 -5.95 5.65 15.10
C GLU A 420 -6.37 5.70 13.62
N SER A 421 -7.64 6.07 13.32
CA SER A 421 -8.10 6.17 11.92
C SER A 421 -7.45 7.31 11.14
N PHE A 422 -6.99 8.33 11.86
CA PHE A 422 -6.13 9.39 11.38
C PHE A 422 -5.09 9.72 12.44
N LEU A 423 -3.81 9.90 12.05
CA LEU A 423 -2.74 10.35 12.92
C LEU A 423 -1.89 11.41 12.20
N TYR A 424 -1.55 12.45 12.96
CA TYR A 424 -0.57 13.45 12.59
C TYR A 424 0.71 13.22 13.39
N PHE A 425 1.85 13.27 12.73
CA PHE A 425 3.18 13.08 13.28
C PHE A 425 3.97 14.36 13.08
N GLN A 426 4.02 15.20 14.13
CA GLN A 426 4.84 16.41 14.13
C GLN A 426 6.29 16.01 14.30
N ASN A 427 7.13 16.31 13.33
CA ASN A 427 8.56 16.10 13.42
C ASN A 427 9.18 17.14 14.38
N GLN A 428 10.03 16.71 15.26
CA GLN A 428 10.74 17.56 16.21
C GLN A 428 12.26 17.52 15.95
N GLY A 429 12.62 17.30 14.70
CA GLY A 429 13.97 17.11 14.25
C GLY A 429 14.45 15.64 14.30
N ASN A 430 15.27 15.25 13.33
CA ASN A 430 15.91 13.93 13.24
C ASN A 430 14.91 12.74 13.24
N LEU A 431 13.73 12.90 12.64
CA LEU A 431 12.66 11.91 12.60
C LEU A 431 12.16 11.50 14.00
N ASN A 432 12.18 12.42 14.95
CA ASN A 432 11.58 12.25 16.26
C ASN A 432 10.17 12.86 16.25
N PHE A 433 9.14 12.04 16.20
CA PHE A 433 7.76 12.49 16.00
C PHE A 433 6.96 12.54 17.30
N LYS A 434 6.28 13.67 17.53
CA LYS A 434 5.15 13.78 18.46
C LYS A 434 3.88 13.39 17.70
N VAL A 435 3.08 12.45 18.25
CA VAL A 435 1.92 11.89 17.56
C VAL A 435 0.62 12.37 18.16
N SER A 436 -0.30 12.86 17.31
CA SER A 436 -1.65 13.28 17.70
C SER A 436 -2.70 12.72 16.75
N ASN A 437 -3.91 12.45 17.25
CA ASN A 437 -5.08 12.15 16.42
C ASN A 437 -5.89 13.43 16.06
N LEU A 438 -5.39 14.61 16.40
CA LEU A 438 -6.01 15.92 16.22
C LEU A 438 -7.48 15.97 16.69
N ASN A 439 -7.87 15.08 17.60
CA ASN A 439 -9.24 14.91 18.09
C ASN A 439 -10.28 14.72 16.96
N ILE A 440 -9.89 14.12 15.84
CA ILE A 440 -10.78 13.85 14.71
C ILE A 440 -11.80 12.77 15.10
N PRO A 441 -13.11 13.00 14.88
CA PRO A 441 -14.14 12.03 15.23
C PRO A 441 -13.94 10.67 14.51
N PHE A 442 -14.16 9.57 15.24
CA PHE A 442 -14.18 8.22 14.67
C PHE A 442 -15.50 7.94 13.92
N GLY A 443 -15.79 8.77 12.90
CA GLY A 443 -17.07 8.70 12.17
C GLY A 443 -16.96 8.24 10.73
N GLY A 444 -15.74 8.22 10.16
CA GLY A 444 -15.46 7.86 8.79
C GLY A 444 -14.51 6.65 8.67
N ARG A 445 -14.53 6.04 7.48
CA ARG A 445 -13.49 5.10 7.04
C ARG A 445 -12.68 5.79 5.96
N TRP A 446 -11.55 6.35 6.36
CA TRP A 446 -10.72 7.18 5.50
C TRP A 446 -9.90 6.30 4.57
N MET A 447 -10.31 6.21 3.29
CA MET A 447 -9.63 5.39 2.29
C MET A 447 -8.60 6.19 1.48
N VAL A 448 -8.88 7.47 1.28
CA VAL A 448 -8.06 8.37 0.47
C VAL A 448 -7.82 9.68 1.22
N MET A 449 -6.69 10.31 0.93
CA MET A 449 -6.26 11.56 1.55
C MET A 449 -5.38 12.33 0.57
N ASP A 450 -5.47 13.66 0.61
CA ASP A 450 -4.50 14.53 -0.02
C ASP A 450 -4.30 15.80 0.80
N ALA A 451 -3.21 16.54 0.54
CA ALA A 451 -2.90 17.79 1.19
C ALA A 451 -2.63 18.90 0.19
N GLY A 452 -3.09 20.11 0.49
CA GLY A 452 -2.88 21.30 -0.32
C GLY A 452 -3.58 22.52 0.29
N ASP A 453 -3.18 23.71 -0.10
CA ASP A 453 -3.75 24.98 0.33
C ASP A 453 -5.16 25.16 -0.27
N ALA A 454 -6.20 24.68 0.46
CA ALA A 454 -7.57 24.62 -0.04
C ALA A 454 -8.31 25.96 0.12
N ASP A 455 -8.07 26.67 1.19
CA ASP A 455 -8.72 27.96 1.48
C ASP A 455 -7.89 29.17 1.03
N GLN A 456 -6.67 28.94 0.55
CA GLN A 456 -5.77 29.92 -0.07
C GLN A 456 -5.15 30.91 0.92
N ASP A 457 -4.87 30.45 2.12
CA ASP A 457 -4.22 31.23 3.16
C ASP A 457 -2.70 31.04 3.24
N GLY A 458 -2.16 30.04 2.52
CA GLY A 458 -0.72 29.83 2.30
C GLY A 458 -0.14 28.65 3.06
N ASP A 459 -0.92 27.99 3.91
CA ASP A 459 -0.52 26.76 4.57
C ASP A 459 -1.18 25.51 3.94
N LEU A 460 -0.82 24.33 4.39
CA LEU A 460 -1.30 23.08 3.79
C LEU A 460 -2.40 22.45 4.65
N ASP A 461 -3.59 22.35 4.07
CA ASP A 461 -4.73 21.63 4.61
C ASP A 461 -4.69 20.15 4.25
N ILE A 462 -5.48 19.33 4.97
CA ILE A 462 -5.64 17.91 4.69
C ILE A 462 -7.12 17.59 4.43
N ILE A 463 -7.39 16.83 3.37
CA ILE A 463 -8.73 16.31 3.09
C ILE A 463 -8.73 14.79 3.12
N LEU A 464 -9.64 14.24 3.93
CA LEU A 464 -9.87 12.79 4.05
C LEU A 464 -11.15 12.40 3.30
N GLY A 465 -11.08 11.34 2.49
CA GLY A 465 -12.23 10.80 1.76
C GLY A 465 -12.77 9.51 2.41
N ASN A 466 -14.08 9.51 2.70
CA ASN A 466 -14.78 8.39 3.32
C ASN A 466 -15.26 7.39 2.27
N PHE A 467 -14.92 6.11 2.49
CA PHE A 467 -15.39 5.01 1.64
C PHE A 467 -15.90 3.84 2.47
N GLN A 468 -17.00 3.23 2.00
CA GLN A 468 -17.59 2.07 2.66
C GLN A 468 -17.98 1.00 1.66
N PHE A 469 -17.67 -0.24 1.99
CA PHE A 469 -18.19 -1.41 1.28
C PHE A 469 -19.61 -1.71 1.78
N GLY A 470 -20.61 -1.50 0.93
CA GLY A 470 -22.02 -1.81 1.24
C GLY A 470 -22.74 -0.79 2.15
N ALA A 471 -23.90 -1.18 2.65
CA ALA A 471 -24.70 -0.33 3.54
C ALA A 471 -24.05 -0.15 4.91
N PRO A 472 -24.16 1.05 5.53
CA PRO A 472 -23.57 1.28 6.84
C PRO A 472 -24.20 0.36 7.89
N LYS A 473 -23.38 -0.26 8.71
CA LYS A 473 -23.87 -0.95 9.91
C LYS A 473 -24.43 0.11 10.87
N LYS A 474 -25.69 -0.06 11.27
CA LYS A 474 -26.43 0.88 12.12
C LYS A 474 -25.58 1.31 13.34
N GLY A 475 -25.35 2.62 13.49
CA GLY A 475 -24.62 3.23 14.61
C GLY A 475 -23.09 3.28 14.50
N LYS A 476 -22.47 2.79 13.42
CA LYS A 476 -21.00 2.79 13.28
C LYS A 476 -20.45 3.87 12.33
N VAL A 477 -21.29 4.48 11.52
CA VAL A 477 -20.88 5.50 10.55
C VAL A 477 -21.97 6.55 10.42
N LYS A 478 -21.56 7.80 10.28
CA LYS A 478 -22.46 8.93 10.10
C LYS A 478 -23.06 8.90 8.68
N PRO A 479 -24.39 8.85 8.52
CA PRO A 479 -25.00 8.89 7.20
C PRO A 479 -24.60 10.16 6.44
N GLY A 480 -24.35 10.05 5.15
CA GLY A 480 -24.00 11.18 4.29
C GLY A 480 -22.57 11.69 4.43
N LEU A 481 -21.78 11.21 5.38
CA LEU A 481 -20.40 11.65 5.56
C LEU A 481 -19.55 11.24 4.35
N GLN A 482 -19.01 12.24 3.64
CA GLN A 482 -18.15 12.03 2.47
C GLN A 482 -16.70 12.41 2.74
N LEU A 483 -16.47 13.56 3.39
CA LEU A 483 -15.13 14.09 3.63
C LEU A 483 -14.97 14.54 5.07
N ASN A 484 -13.72 14.57 5.52
CA ASN A 484 -13.31 15.41 6.64
C ASN A 484 -12.26 16.40 6.12
N TYR A 485 -12.49 17.68 6.34
CA TYR A 485 -11.53 18.74 6.06
C TYR A 485 -10.82 19.12 7.35
N ILE A 486 -9.53 19.06 7.33
CA ILE A 486 -8.64 19.42 8.43
C ILE A 486 -7.89 20.67 7.97
N GLU A 487 -8.41 21.81 8.41
CA GLU A 487 -7.88 23.15 8.13
C GLU A 487 -6.66 23.39 9.01
N ASN A 488 -5.55 23.72 8.41
CA ASN A 488 -4.36 24.23 9.07
C ASN A 488 -4.57 25.73 9.41
N LYS A 489 -3.90 26.26 10.42
CA LYS A 489 -4.02 27.66 10.88
C LYS A 489 -2.69 28.20 11.36
N ILE A 490 -1.62 27.75 10.72
CA ILE A 490 -0.28 28.11 11.22
C ILE A 490 0.23 29.47 10.70
N HIS A 491 -0.38 30.06 9.68
CA HIS A 491 0.01 31.30 8.94
C HIS A 491 0.64 32.41 9.73
#